data_3af74eb20579e2e66b3bae03e19a5294
#
_entry.id   3af74eb20579e2e66b3bae03e19a5294
#
_cell.length_a   1.000
_cell.length_b   1.000
_cell.length_c   1.000
_cell.angle_alpha   90.00
_cell.angle_beta   90.00
_cell.angle_gamma   90.00
#
_symmetry.space_group_name_H-M   'P 1'
#
loop_
_entity.id
_entity.type
_entity.pdbx_description
1 polymer ?
#
loop_
_entity_poly.entity_id
_entity_poly.type
_entity_poly.pdbx_seq_one_letter_code
_entity_poly.pdbx_strand_id
1 'polypeptide(L)'
;MKKVFIQVPATSANCGPGFDTLGLACNLYNEVSYEITDKKGFQLEVEGEGADYLKPFGRNLAFASFLRVWNAVTGGERIGLKVKMLNRIPMSRGLGSSSSAIVAGLFAANALCDDHYTKDELLGIATEIEGHPDNVAPALYGGFTISYMEQEKAHSLRLLPAKPLKFIAVVPDSKLPTSLARQAIPKTVPHKDAVYNTSRASLLVGALLSGNYEYLGMALEDKLHQPYRAHLIPGLPDVFAAAKEAGAYNAIISGAGSTVMAYASPEADCERIAKAMVDVFAANNEHACYHILDLDTDGVKKV
;
A
#
# COMPACT_ATOMS: atom_id res chain seq x y z
N MET A 1 -6.16 -30.32 -12.09
CA MET A 1 -6.08 -29.39 -10.93
C MET A 1 -5.90 -28.00 -11.50
N LYS A 2 -6.78 -27.03 -11.15
CA LYS A 2 -6.65 -25.64 -11.57
C LYS A 2 -5.74 -24.93 -10.53
N LYS A 3 -4.68 -24.26 -11.01
CA LYS A 3 -3.71 -23.53 -10.18
C LYS A 3 -3.35 -22.23 -10.84
N VAL A 4 -3.17 -21.18 -10.05
CA VAL A 4 -2.73 -19.87 -10.49
C VAL A 4 -1.66 -19.32 -9.53
N PHE A 5 -0.69 -18.59 -10.08
CA PHE A 5 0.33 -17.85 -9.34
C PHE A 5 0.08 -16.37 -9.52
N ILE A 6 0.05 -15.65 -8.42
CA ILE A 6 -0.26 -14.21 -8.39
C ILE A 6 0.90 -13.48 -7.72
N GLN A 7 1.35 -12.41 -8.36
CA GLN A 7 2.28 -11.46 -7.78
C GLN A 7 1.54 -10.12 -7.56
N VAL A 8 1.66 -9.55 -6.35
CA VAL A 8 1.03 -8.28 -5.98
C VAL A 8 2.06 -7.34 -5.38
N PRO A 9 2.14 -6.07 -5.84
CA PRO A 9 3.09 -5.10 -5.33
C PRO A 9 2.71 -4.58 -3.94
N ALA A 10 3.71 -4.09 -3.20
CA ALA A 10 3.52 -3.21 -2.05
C ALA A 10 2.91 -1.89 -2.49
N THR A 11 2.20 -1.24 -1.57
CA THR A 11 1.57 0.05 -1.85
C THR A 11 1.83 1.06 -0.74
N SER A 12 1.90 2.33 -1.10
CA SER A 12 1.92 3.45 -0.17
C SER A 12 0.70 4.33 -0.41
N ALA A 13 -0.17 4.38 0.57
CA ALA A 13 -1.38 5.19 0.53
C ALA A 13 -1.14 6.61 1.02
N ASN A 14 -2.09 7.49 0.77
CA ASN A 14 -2.12 8.90 1.13
C ASN A 14 -1.11 9.77 0.38
N CYS A 15 0.09 9.30 0.09
CA CYS A 15 1.15 10.03 -0.61
C CYS A 15 1.35 11.47 -0.08
N GLY A 16 1.35 11.66 1.25
CA GLY A 16 1.35 12.96 1.90
C GLY A 16 -0.06 13.57 1.93
N PRO A 17 -0.38 14.59 1.10
CA PRO A 17 -1.64 15.34 1.23
C PRO A 17 -2.88 14.65 0.68
N GLY A 18 -2.76 13.46 0.09
CA GLY A 18 -3.86 12.76 -0.59
C GLY A 18 -4.57 11.73 0.29
N PHE A 19 -4.91 12.10 1.52
CA PHE A 19 -5.56 11.22 2.49
C PHE A 19 -6.79 10.50 1.90
N ASP A 20 -6.81 9.16 2.03
CA ASP A 20 -7.84 8.24 1.51
C ASP A 20 -8.11 8.35 -0.02
N THR A 21 -7.22 9.04 -0.77
CA THR A 21 -7.41 9.34 -2.20
C THR A 21 -6.22 8.90 -3.06
N LEU A 22 -5.00 9.24 -2.63
CA LEU A 22 -3.80 8.99 -3.43
C LEU A 22 -3.08 7.72 -2.96
N GLY A 23 -2.60 6.95 -3.94
CA GLY A 23 -1.81 5.76 -3.67
C GLY A 23 -0.76 5.51 -4.75
N LEU A 24 0.28 4.78 -4.42
CA LEU A 24 1.29 4.32 -5.38
C LEU A 24 1.66 2.86 -5.13
N ALA A 25 2.05 2.17 -6.18
CA ALA A 25 2.58 0.81 -6.14
C ALA A 25 4.11 0.81 -6.22
N CYS A 26 4.75 -0.07 -5.43
CA CYS A 26 6.20 -0.21 -5.38
C CYS A 26 6.63 -1.62 -5.75
N ASN A 27 7.84 -1.77 -6.31
CA ASN A 27 8.43 -3.02 -6.78
C ASN A 27 8.94 -3.96 -5.64
N LEU A 28 8.19 -4.05 -4.55
CA LEU A 28 8.32 -5.05 -3.50
C LEU A 28 7.06 -5.93 -3.53
N TYR A 29 7.21 -7.25 -3.64
CA TYR A 29 6.07 -8.10 -3.98
C TYR A 29 5.81 -9.19 -2.98
N ASN A 30 4.52 -9.48 -2.73
CA ASN A 30 4.08 -10.78 -2.25
C ASN A 30 3.76 -11.68 -3.44
N GLU A 31 4.10 -12.96 -3.33
CA GLU A 31 3.79 -14.00 -4.30
C GLU A 31 2.88 -15.02 -3.65
N VAL A 32 1.75 -15.31 -4.30
CA VAL A 32 0.75 -16.23 -3.74
C VAL A 32 0.30 -17.21 -4.81
N SER A 33 0.32 -18.50 -4.51
CA SER A 33 -0.32 -19.50 -5.36
C SER A 33 -1.60 -20.02 -4.75
N TYR A 34 -2.62 -20.16 -5.59
CA TYR A 34 -3.90 -20.74 -5.27
C TYR A 34 -4.11 -22.00 -6.10
N GLU A 35 -4.44 -23.10 -5.45
CA GLU A 35 -4.64 -24.41 -6.07
C GLU A 35 -5.94 -25.04 -5.57
N ILE A 36 -6.83 -25.36 -6.51
CA ILE A 36 -8.05 -26.12 -6.22
C ILE A 36 -7.68 -27.59 -6.12
N THR A 37 -8.04 -28.23 -5.01
CA THR A 37 -7.72 -29.63 -4.70
C THR A 37 -8.98 -30.48 -4.55
N ASP A 38 -8.85 -31.77 -4.83
CA ASP A 38 -9.96 -32.76 -4.67
C ASP A 38 -10.28 -33.01 -3.18
N LYS A 39 -9.28 -32.83 -2.31
CA LYS A 39 -9.46 -32.96 -0.87
C LYS A 39 -10.07 -31.69 -0.30
N LYS A 40 -11.32 -31.78 0.17
CA LYS A 40 -12.03 -30.65 0.79
C LYS A 40 -11.27 -30.07 1.99
N GLY A 41 -11.36 -28.76 2.14
CA GLY A 41 -10.74 -28.00 3.24
C GLY A 41 -9.71 -27.00 2.76
N PHE A 42 -9.14 -26.25 3.72
CA PHE A 42 -8.19 -25.18 3.46
C PHE A 42 -6.79 -25.56 3.98
N GLN A 43 -5.78 -25.35 3.15
CA GLN A 43 -4.38 -25.54 3.51
C GLN A 43 -3.63 -24.24 3.25
N LEU A 44 -2.76 -23.84 4.18
CA LEU A 44 -1.93 -22.65 4.09
C LEU A 44 -0.47 -23.00 4.39
N GLU A 45 0.41 -22.60 3.49
CA GLU A 45 1.85 -22.58 3.69
C GLU A 45 2.30 -21.11 3.57
N VAL A 46 3.05 -20.59 4.54
CA VAL A 46 3.55 -19.20 4.56
C VAL A 46 5.05 -19.20 4.77
N GLU A 47 5.73 -18.43 3.94
CA GLU A 47 7.14 -18.11 4.08
C GLU A 47 7.31 -16.58 4.19
N GLY A 48 8.29 -16.12 4.99
CA GLY A 48 8.55 -14.71 5.23
C GLY A 48 7.61 -14.09 6.26
N GLU A 49 7.11 -12.88 6.01
CA GLU A 49 6.26 -12.12 6.94
C GLU A 49 4.98 -12.90 7.31
N GLY A 50 4.76 -13.09 8.60
CA GLY A 50 3.58 -13.78 9.13
C GLY A 50 3.65 -15.29 9.19
N ALA A 51 4.79 -15.93 8.85
CA ALA A 51 4.92 -17.39 8.86
C ALA A 51 4.56 -18.02 10.21
N ASP A 52 4.89 -17.36 11.32
CA ASP A 52 4.69 -17.88 12.67
C ASP A 52 3.24 -17.79 13.17
N TYR A 53 2.38 -16.94 12.57
CA TYR A 53 1.05 -16.66 13.16
C TYR A 53 -0.12 -16.68 12.17
N LEU A 54 0.10 -16.62 10.86
CA LEU A 54 -0.98 -16.74 9.89
C LEU A 54 -1.51 -18.17 9.85
N LYS A 55 -2.82 -18.31 9.88
CA LYS A 55 -3.54 -19.61 9.87
C LYS A 55 -4.55 -19.66 8.73
N PRO A 56 -4.87 -20.87 8.20
CA PRO A 56 -5.80 -21.02 7.07
C PRO A 56 -7.26 -20.68 7.42
N PHE A 57 -7.58 -20.53 8.70
CA PHE A 57 -8.94 -20.33 9.19
C PHE A 57 -9.10 -18.96 9.86
N GLY A 58 -10.36 -18.52 9.98
CA GLY A 58 -10.71 -17.28 10.64
C GLY A 58 -10.62 -16.07 9.70
N ARG A 59 -9.95 -15.01 10.15
CA ARG A 59 -9.85 -13.73 9.42
C ARG A 59 -8.70 -13.67 8.41
N ASN A 60 -8.32 -14.80 7.79
CA ASN A 60 -7.27 -14.77 6.76
C ASN A 60 -7.82 -14.11 5.48
N LEU A 61 -7.33 -12.92 5.16
CA LEU A 61 -7.81 -12.11 4.04
C LEU A 61 -7.60 -12.77 2.68
N ALA A 62 -6.50 -13.51 2.49
CA ALA A 62 -6.25 -14.19 1.22
C ALA A 62 -7.31 -15.25 0.90
N PHE A 63 -7.77 -16.01 1.93
CA PHE A 63 -8.86 -16.96 1.76
C PHE A 63 -10.23 -16.28 1.65
N ALA A 64 -10.51 -15.33 2.53
CA ALA A 64 -11.80 -14.64 2.57
C ALA A 64 -12.08 -13.93 1.23
N SER A 65 -11.09 -13.23 0.70
CA SER A 65 -11.20 -12.52 -0.58
C SER A 65 -11.33 -13.48 -1.76
N PHE A 66 -10.57 -14.57 -1.78
CA PHE A 66 -10.75 -15.62 -2.79
C PHE A 66 -12.20 -16.15 -2.79
N LEU A 67 -12.69 -16.54 -1.63
CA LEU A 67 -14.03 -17.09 -1.49
C LEU A 67 -15.14 -16.07 -1.81
N ARG A 68 -14.90 -14.78 -1.63
CA ARG A 68 -15.87 -13.73 -1.99
C ARG A 68 -16.19 -13.74 -3.48
N VAL A 69 -15.19 -13.86 -4.34
CA VAL A 69 -15.37 -13.97 -5.80
C VAL A 69 -15.81 -15.39 -6.19
N TRP A 70 -15.15 -16.42 -5.68
CA TRP A 70 -15.47 -17.80 -6.00
C TRP A 70 -16.94 -18.10 -5.75
N ASN A 71 -17.46 -17.78 -4.57
CA ASN A 71 -18.86 -18.06 -4.21
C ASN A 71 -19.85 -17.25 -5.06
N ALA A 72 -19.50 -16.01 -5.41
CA ALA A 72 -20.37 -15.18 -6.24
C ALA A 72 -20.52 -15.75 -7.66
N VAL A 73 -19.43 -16.28 -8.23
CA VAL A 73 -19.44 -16.80 -9.61
C VAL A 73 -19.96 -18.23 -9.69
N THR A 74 -19.58 -19.09 -8.73
CA THR A 74 -19.92 -20.52 -8.78
C THR A 74 -21.18 -20.91 -8.03
N GLY A 75 -21.86 -19.94 -7.38
CA GLY A 75 -23.00 -20.22 -6.51
C GLY A 75 -22.63 -20.94 -5.20
N GLY A 76 -21.37 -20.83 -4.76
CA GLY A 76 -20.88 -21.40 -3.51
C GLY A 76 -20.41 -22.86 -3.63
N GLU A 77 -19.91 -23.25 -4.79
CA GLU A 77 -19.31 -24.56 -4.99
C GLU A 77 -18.23 -24.86 -3.94
N ARG A 78 -18.37 -26.00 -3.26
CA ARG A 78 -17.43 -26.41 -2.20
C ARG A 78 -16.17 -27.04 -2.80
N ILE A 79 -15.05 -26.39 -2.58
CA ILE A 79 -13.72 -26.82 -3.04
C ILE A 79 -12.79 -27.13 -1.88
N GLY A 80 -11.71 -27.85 -2.17
CA GLY A 80 -10.49 -27.80 -1.39
C GLY A 80 -9.62 -26.67 -1.96
N LEU A 81 -9.00 -25.87 -1.11
CA LEU A 81 -8.17 -24.76 -1.52
C LEU A 81 -6.83 -24.80 -0.77
N LYS A 82 -5.75 -24.92 -1.52
CA LYS A 82 -4.38 -24.79 -1.02
C LYS A 82 -3.80 -23.45 -1.43
N VAL A 83 -3.35 -22.67 -0.44
CA VAL A 83 -2.71 -21.38 -0.65
C VAL A 83 -1.27 -21.45 -0.14
N LYS A 84 -0.32 -21.01 -0.98
CA LYS A 84 1.07 -20.83 -0.56
C LYS A 84 1.42 -19.36 -0.75
N MET A 85 1.96 -18.74 0.30
CA MET A 85 2.32 -17.33 0.33
C MET A 85 3.82 -17.19 0.57
N LEU A 86 4.48 -16.38 -0.25
CA LEU A 86 5.80 -15.85 0.00
C LEU A 86 5.64 -14.35 0.25
N ASN A 87 5.62 -13.97 1.54
CA ASN A 87 5.37 -12.61 1.98
C ASN A 87 6.68 -11.87 2.22
N ARG A 88 6.94 -10.84 1.40
CA ARG A 88 8.09 -9.93 1.57
C ARG A 88 7.65 -8.54 2.00
N ILE A 89 6.35 -8.21 1.90
CA ILE A 89 5.81 -6.91 2.29
C ILE A 89 5.61 -6.89 3.81
N PRO A 90 6.27 -5.95 4.55
CA PRO A 90 6.13 -5.83 6.00
C PRO A 90 4.68 -5.67 6.43
N MET A 91 4.24 -6.49 7.41
CA MET A 91 2.85 -6.51 7.85
C MET A 91 2.58 -5.45 8.92
N SER A 92 1.44 -4.75 8.81
CA SER A 92 0.97 -3.73 9.77
C SER A 92 1.95 -2.56 9.93
N ARG A 93 2.62 -2.16 8.85
CA ARG A 93 3.61 -1.07 8.82
C ARG A 93 3.36 -0.05 7.70
N GLY A 94 2.16 -0.02 7.09
CA GLY A 94 1.79 0.99 6.10
C GLY A 94 2.30 0.74 4.67
N LEU A 95 2.67 -0.49 4.32
CA LEU A 95 3.09 -0.89 2.96
C LEU A 95 2.05 -1.76 2.22
N GLY A 96 0.78 -1.71 2.62
CA GLY A 96 -0.31 -2.34 1.89
C GLY A 96 -0.34 -3.87 1.94
N SER A 97 0.27 -4.52 2.96
CA SER A 97 0.28 -5.99 3.07
C SER A 97 -1.14 -6.59 3.16
N SER A 98 -2.09 -5.92 3.84
CA SER A 98 -3.52 -6.32 3.87
C SER A 98 -4.13 -6.27 2.48
N SER A 99 -3.97 -5.14 1.79
CA SER A 99 -4.49 -4.91 0.44
C SER A 99 -3.88 -5.89 -0.57
N SER A 100 -2.59 -6.23 -0.44
CA SER A 100 -1.97 -7.24 -1.30
C SER A 100 -2.61 -8.63 -1.12
N ALA A 101 -2.95 -9.02 0.12
CA ALA A 101 -3.64 -10.29 0.38
C ALA A 101 -5.07 -10.30 -0.18
N ILE A 102 -5.80 -9.18 -0.03
CA ILE A 102 -7.15 -9.00 -0.60
C ILE A 102 -7.09 -9.13 -2.12
N VAL A 103 -6.25 -8.33 -2.76
CA VAL A 103 -6.12 -8.28 -4.22
C VAL A 103 -5.66 -9.63 -4.78
N ALA A 104 -4.69 -10.30 -4.12
CA ALA A 104 -4.26 -11.63 -4.52
C ALA A 104 -5.41 -12.64 -4.52
N GLY A 105 -6.23 -12.66 -3.47
CA GLY A 105 -7.36 -13.56 -3.36
C GLY A 105 -8.44 -13.32 -4.42
N LEU A 106 -8.87 -12.07 -4.58
CA LEU A 106 -9.87 -11.69 -5.57
C LEU A 106 -9.40 -12.02 -6.99
N PHE A 107 -8.17 -11.62 -7.33
CA PHE A 107 -7.61 -11.79 -8.66
C PHE A 107 -7.39 -13.28 -9.00
N ALA A 108 -6.94 -14.09 -8.02
CA ALA A 108 -6.78 -15.53 -8.19
C ALA A 108 -8.11 -16.24 -8.45
N ALA A 109 -9.14 -15.95 -7.66
CA ALA A 109 -10.46 -16.53 -7.85
C ALA A 109 -11.06 -16.12 -9.20
N ASN A 110 -10.92 -14.84 -9.57
CA ASN A 110 -11.36 -14.34 -10.87
C ASN A 110 -10.68 -15.10 -12.02
N ALA A 111 -9.36 -15.25 -11.96
CA ALA A 111 -8.58 -15.98 -12.95
C ALA A 111 -8.96 -17.46 -13.07
N LEU A 112 -9.36 -18.11 -11.96
CA LEU A 112 -9.84 -19.49 -11.94
C LEU A 112 -11.30 -19.64 -12.40
N CYS A 113 -12.02 -18.51 -12.46
CA CYS A 113 -13.38 -18.38 -12.99
C CYS A 113 -13.41 -17.72 -14.38
N ASP A 114 -12.36 -17.92 -15.18
CA ASP A 114 -12.25 -17.45 -16.56
C ASP A 114 -12.35 -15.92 -16.71
N ASP A 115 -11.77 -15.18 -15.76
CA ASP A 115 -11.71 -13.72 -15.70
C ASP A 115 -13.11 -13.05 -15.77
N HIS A 116 -14.06 -13.56 -14.97
CA HIS A 116 -15.47 -13.17 -14.94
C HIS A 116 -15.69 -11.65 -14.66
N TYR A 117 -14.89 -11.07 -13.75
CA TYR A 117 -14.96 -9.66 -13.39
C TYR A 117 -13.86 -8.84 -14.06
N THR A 118 -14.18 -7.61 -14.41
CA THR A 118 -13.19 -6.59 -14.81
C THR A 118 -12.36 -6.12 -13.61
N LYS A 119 -11.22 -5.45 -13.86
CA LYS A 119 -10.43 -4.85 -12.76
C LYS A 119 -11.22 -3.81 -11.97
N ASP A 120 -12.12 -3.03 -12.62
CA ASP A 120 -12.93 -2.02 -11.94
C ASP A 120 -13.98 -2.64 -11.00
N GLU A 121 -14.58 -3.75 -11.41
CA GLU A 121 -15.48 -4.52 -10.52
C GLU A 121 -14.72 -5.14 -9.35
N LEU A 122 -13.51 -5.66 -9.59
CA LEU A 122 -12.62 -6.16 -8.52
C LEU A 122 -12.19 -5.03 -7.58
N LEU A 123 -11.96 -3.81 -8.07
CA LEU A 123 -11.70 -2.64 -7.24
C LEU A 123 -12.85 -2.36 -6.28
N GLY A 124 -14.09 -2.41 -6.78
CA GLY A 124 -15.28 -2.26 -5.94
C GLY A 124 -15.30 -3.26 -4.79
N ILE A 125 -15.15 -4.56 -5.13
CA ILE A 125 -15.14 -5.65 -4.14
C ILE A 125 -13.97 -5.49 -3.14
N ALA A 126 -12.78 -5.13 -3.63
CA ALA A 126 -11.60 -4.92 -2.80
C ALA A 126 -11.80 -3.76 -1.82
N THR A 127 -12.42 -2.67 -2.29
CA THR A 127 -12.71 -1.49 -1.46
C THR A 127 -13.77 -1.78 -0.40
N GLU A 128 -14.79 -2.58 -0.70
CA GLU A 128 -15.76 -3.05 0.30
C GLU A 128 -15.08 -3.81 1.45
N ILE A 129 -14.06 -4.62 1.14
CA ILE A 129 -13.34 -5.42 2.14
C ILE A 129 -12.36 -4.57 2.95
N GLU A 130 -11.59 -3.69 2.29
CA GLU A 130 -10.54 -2.86 2.92
C GLU A 130 -11.10 -1.62 3.62
N GLY A 131 -12.19 -1.07 3.09
CA GLY A 131 -12.85 0.15 3.59
C GLY A 131 -12.40 1.44 2.89
N HIS A 132 -11.33 1.41 2.10
CA HIS A 132 -10.82 2.55 1.34
C HIS A 132 -10.00 2.11 0.13
N PRO A 133 -10.00 2.88 -1.00
CA PRO A 133 -9.41 2.44 -2.26
C PRO A 133 -7.90 2.69 -2.40
N ASP A 134 -7.30 3.56 -1.61
CA ASP A 134 -5.97 4.14 -1.78
C ASP A 134 -4.79 3.15 -1.71
N ASN A 135 -5.00 1.95 -1.17
CA ASN A 135 -4.05 0.83 -1.21
C ASN A 135 -4.46 -0.23 -2.23
N VAL A 136 -5.75 -0.58 -2.31
CA VAL A 136 -6.20 -1.65 -3.22
C VAL A 136 -6.13 -1.22 -4.69
N ALA A 137 -6.36 0.06 -4.99
CA ALA A 137 -6.26 0.57 -6.35
C ALA A 137 -4.83 0.46 -6.92
N PRO A 138 -3.78 0.99 -6.27
CA PRO A 138 -2.43 0.81 -6.79
C PRO A 138 -2.00 -0.67 -6.78
N ALA A 139 -2.45 -1.51 -5.85
CA ALA A 139 -2.19 -2.94 -5.88
C ALA A 139 -2.78 -3.61 -7.13
N LEU A 140 -3.98 -3.18 -7.59
CA LEU A 140 -4.65 -3.70 -8.78
C LEU A 140 -4.06 -3.17 -10.09
N TYR A 141 -3.80 -1.86 -10.16
CA TYR A 141 -3.49 -1.19 -11.43
C TYR A 141 -2.01 -0.90 -11.62
N GLY A 142 -1.21 -0.88 -10.54
CA GLY A 142 0.13 -0.30 -10.57
C GLY A 142 0.11 1.21 -10.71
N GLY A 143 1.28 1.81 -10.77
CA GLY A 143 1.46 3.23 -10.97
C GLY A 143 1.10 4.06 -9.74
N PHE A 144 0.82 5.33 -10.00
CA PHE A 144 0.24 6.27 -9.07
C PHE A 144 -1.27 6.34 -9.32
N THR A 145 -2.08 6.28 -8.28
CA THR A 145 -3.54 6.23 -8.42
C THR A 145 -4.20 7.39 -7.70
N ILE A 146 -5.22 7.95 -8.34
CA ILE A 146 -6.17 8.90 -7.75
C ILE A 146 -7.49 8.17 -7.63
N SER A 147 -7.93 7.89 -6.43
CA SER A 147 -9.17 7.16 -6.16
C SER A 147 -10.22 8.07 -5.56
N TYR A 148 -11.48 7.82 -5.91
CA TYR A 148 -12.63 8.53 -5.35
C TYR A 148 -13.83 7.60 -5.21
N MET A 149 -14.75 7.98 -4.33
CA MET A 149 -16.00 7.26 -4.11
C MET A 149 -17.15 8.03 -4.74
N GLU A 150 -17.97 7.35 -5.53
CA GLU A 150 -19.23 7.90 -6.08
C GLU A 150 -20.36 6.90 -5.83
N GLN A 151 -21.40 7.31 -5.13
CA GLN A 151 -22.54 6.44 -4.77
C GLN A 151 -22.11 5.08 -4.19
N GLU A 152 -21.17 5.11 -3.24
CA GLU A 152 -20.56 3.94 -2.58
C GLU A 152 -19.69 3.05 -3.50
N LYS A 153 -19.50 3.42 -4.77
CA LYS A 153 -18.61 2.73 -5.69
C LYS A 153 -17.23 3.40 -5.72
N ALA A 154 -16.20 2.60 -5.67
CA ALA A 154 -14.83 3.05 -5.83
C ALA A 154 -14.46 3.18 -7.31
N HIS A 155 -13.84 4.30 -7.63
CA HIS A 155 -13.26 4.59 -8.94
C HIS A 155 -11.81 4.98 -8.78
N SER A 156 -11.00 4.73 -9.79
CA SER A 156 -9.59 5.11 -9.74
C SER A 156 -9.07 5.48 -11.12
N LEU A 157 -8.31 6.58 -11.16
CA LEU A 157 -7.52 6.99 -12.30
C LEU A 157 -6.06 6.61 -12.03
N ARG A 158 -5.50 5.74 -12.87
CA ARG A 158 -4.08 5.41 -12.85
C ARG A 158 -3.29 6.39 -13.70
N LEU A 159 -2.16 6.85 -13.20
CA LEU A 159 -1.22 7.67 -13.94
C LEU A 159 0.22 7.24 -13.67
N LEU A 160 1.11 7.62 -14.58
CA LEU A 160 2.55 7.40 -14.44
C LEU A 160 3.23 8.76 -14.35
N PRO A 161 4.18 8.93 -13.42
CA PRO A 161 5.02 10.11 -13.36
C PRO A 161 5.78 10.33 -14.68
N ALA A 162 5.94 11.58 -15.10
CA ALA A 162 6.61 11.93 -16.35
C ALA A 162 8.11 11.58 -16.36
N LYS A 163 8.72 11.47 -15.18
CA LYS A 163 10.12 11.07 -14.98
C LYS A 163 10.21 10.02 -13.86
N PRO A 164 11.23 9.16 -13.87
CA PRO A 164 11.44 8.21 -12.78
C PRO A 164 11.64 8.91 -11.42
N LEU A 165 11.26 8.20 -10.35
CA LEU A 165 11.47 8.55 -8.96
C LEU A 165 11.97 7.33 -8.20
N LYS A 166 12.74 7.55 -7.14
CA LYS A 166 13.07 6.55 -6.13
C LYS A 166 12.24 6.77 -4.88
N PHE A 167 11.82 5.66 -4.26
CA PHE A 167 11.07 5.64 -3.01
C PHE A 167 11.89 4.91 -1.96
N ILE A 168 12.30 5.61 -0.91
CA ILE A 168 13.08 5.05 0.18
C ILE A 168 12.11 4.78 1.33
N ALA A 169 11.72 3.52 1.51
CA ALA A 169 10.82 3.09 2.58
C ALA A 169 11.64 2.65 3.79
N VAL A 170 11.64 3.43 4.86
CA VAL A 170 12.23 3.07 6.15
C VAL A 170 11.14 2.51 7.04
N VAL A 171 11.33 1.27 7.50
CA VAL A 171 10.33 0.43 8.15
C VAL A 171 10.75 0.17 9.59
N PRO A 172 10.16 0.87 10.58
CA PRO A 172 10.40 0.58 11.99
C PRO A 172 9.86 -0.80 12.41
N ASP A 173 10.45 -1.38 13.46
CA ASP A 173 9.96 -2.66 14.01
C ASP A 173 8.60 -2.52 14.69
N SER A 174 8.27 -1.34 15.21
CA SER A 174 6.98 -1.04 15.83
C SER A 174 5.83 -1.14 14.82
N LYS A 175 4.81 -1.92 15.18
CA LYS A 175 3.57 -2.06 14.39
C LYS A 175 2.59 -0.95 14.78
N LEU A 176 2.00 -0.30 13.78
CA LEU A 176 0.96 0.70 14.00
C LEU A 176 -0.37 0.22 13.38
N PRO A 177 -1.32 -0.23 14.21
CA PRO A 177 -2.64 -0.62 13.72
C PRO A 177 -3.35 0.57 13.03
N THR A 178 -3.93 0.34 11.85
CA THR A 178 -4.65 1.38 11.08
C THR A 178 -5.77 2.02 11.89
N SER A 179 -6.47 1.23 12.73
CA SER A 179 -7.52 1.75 13.61
C SER A 179 -7.01 2.79 14.61
N LEU A 180 -5.83 2.58 15.19
CA LEU A 180 -5.21 3.54 16.11
C LEU A 180 -4.77 4.80 15.37
N ALA A 181 -4.13 4.64 14.22
CA ALA A 181 -3.71 5.78 13.38
C ALA A 181 -4.91 6.63 12.90
N ARG A 182 -6.06 6.01 12.63
CA ARG A 182 -7.30 6.72 12.27
C ARG A 182 -7.92 7.45 13.46
N GLN A 183 -7.87 6.87 14.68
CA GLN A 183 -8.39 7.51 15.89
C GLN A 183 -7.64 8.80 16.26
N ALA A 184 -6.37 8.94 15.86
CA ALA A 184 -5.59 10.15 16.11
C ALA A 184 -6.05 11.35 15.26
N ILE A 185 -6.80 11.13 14.17
CA ILE A 185 -7.22 12.18 13.24
C ILE A 185 -8.50 12.85 13.77
N PRO A 186 -8.56 14.19 13.83
CA PRO A 186 -9.77 14.90 14.23
C PRO A 186 -10.88 14.75 13.20
N LYS A 187 -12.13 14.80 13.65
CA LYS A 187 -13.32 14.76 12.76
C LYS A 187 -13.49 16.03 11.92
N THR A 188 -12.89 17.13 12.32
CA THR A 188 -12.96 18.43 11.63
C THR A 188 -11.60 19.09 11.64
N VAL A 189 -11.30 19.84 10.58
CA VAL A 189 -10.08 20.64 10.46
C VAL A 189 -10.41 22.10 10.15
N PRO A 190 -9.53 23.05 10.49
CA PRO A 190 -9.71 24.44 10.10
C PRO A 190 -9.80 24.57 8.57
N HIS A 191 -10.72 25.43 8.08
CA HIS A 191 -10.87 25.63 6.63
C HIS A 191 -9.56 26.01 5.92
N LYS A 192 -8.69 26.80 6.57
CA LYS A 192 -7.36 27.15 6.05
C LYS A 192 -6.47 25.92 5.80
N ASP A 193 -6.57 24.90 6.66
CA ASP A 193 -5.77 23.66 6.51
C ASP A 193 -6.35 22.78 5.42
N ALA A 194 -7.67 22.78 5.19
CA ALA A 194 -8.30 22.13 4.05
C ALA A 194 -7.85 22.78 2.73
N VAL A 195 -7.85 24.13 2.63
CA VAL A 195 -7.33 24.87 1.47
C VAL A 195 -5.85 24.57 1.23
N TYR A 196 -5.05 24.58 2.29
CA TYR A 196 -3.63 24.22 2.22
C TYR A 196 -3.46 22.82 1.61
N ASN A 197 -4.17 21.85 2.14
CA ASN A 197 -4.05 20.45 1.71
C ASN A 197 -4.52 20.23 0.27
N THR A 198 -5.61 20.88 -0.15
CA THR A 198 -6.09 20.87 -1.54
C THR A 198 -5.01 21.40 -2.49
N SER A 199 -4.31 22.50 -2.11
CA SER A 199 -3.23 23.04 -2.92
C SER A 199 -2.04 22.07 -3.04
N ARG A 200 -1.70 21.35 -1.98
CA ARG A 200 -0.60 20.37 -1.97
C ARG A 200 -0.94 19.12 -2.79
N ALA A 201 -2.13 18.58 -2.64
CA ALA A 201 -2.58 17.43 -3.43
C ALA A 201 -2.62 17.75 -4.94
N SER A 202 -3.15 18.94 -5.30
CA SER A 202 -3.16 19.40 -6.70
C SER A 202 -1.75 19.61 -7.24
N LEU A 203 -0.85 20.20 -6.43
CA LEU A 203 0.54 20.43 -6.80
C LEU A 203 1.30 19.10 -6.99
N LEU A 204 1.06 18.10 -6.14
CA LEU A 204 1.68 16.78 -6.25
C LEU A 204 1.30 16.11 -7.57
N VAL A 205 0.02 16.07 -7.91
CA VAL A 205 -0.44 15.50 -9.18
C VAL A 205 0.14 16.27 -10.37
N GLY A 206 0.12 17.61 -10.31
CA GLY A 206 0.69 18.47 -11.35
C GLY A 206 2.20 18.26 -11.52
N ALA A 207 2.96 18.17 -10.43
CA ALA A 207 4.41 17.92 -10.47
C ALA A 207 4.74 16.55 -11.06
N LEU A 208 3.99 15.50 -10.66
CA LEU A 208 4.19 14.15 -11.19
C LEU A 208 3.94 14.08 -12.69
N LEU A 209 2.85 14.68 -13.18
CA LEU A 209 2.49 14.65 -14.60
C LEU A 209 3.35 15.54 -15.48
N SER A 210 3.84 16.67 -14.97
CA SER A 210 4.69 17.59 -15.72
C SER A 210 6.19 17.27 -15.64
N GLY A 211 6.60 16.47 -14.65
CA GLY A 211 8.02 16.21 -14.34
C GLY A 211 8.74 17.38 -13.69
N ASN A 212 8.01 18.37 -13.14
CA ASN A 212 8.57 19.51 -12.42
C ASN A 212 8.77 19.13 -10.93
N TYR A 213 9.75 18.29 -10.67
CA TYR A 213 9.95 17.67 -9.35
C TYR A 213 10.55 18.61 -8.30
N GLU A 214 10.98 19.81 -8.67
CA GLU A 214 11.31 20.88 -7.73
C GLU A 214 10.17 21.24 -6.77
N TYR A 215 8.93 21.00 -7.18
CA TYR A 215 7.75 21.25 -6.34
C TYR A 215 7.45 20.13 -5.35
N LEU A 216 8.06 18.94 -5.48
CA LEU A 216 7.75 17.77 -4.62
C LEU A 216 8.03 18.05 -3.14
N GLY A 217 9.05 18.87 -2.84
CA GLY A 217 9.35 19.26 -1.47
C GLY A 217 8.15 19.85 -0.72
N MET A 218 7.43 20.76 -1.38
CA MET A 218 6.22 21.38 -0.84
C MET A 218 4.97 20.52 -1.08
N ALA A 219 4.90 19.86 -2.23
CA ALA A 219 3.74 19.10 -2.63
C ALA A 219 3.42 17.90 -1.73
N LEU A 220 4.44 17.33 -1.07
CA LEU A 220 4.31 16.20 -0.14
C LEU A 220 3.96 16.62 1.30
N GLU A 221 3.81 17.92 1.57
CA GLU A 221 3.36 18.41 2.87
C GLU A 221 1.86 18.15 3.08
N ASP A 222 1.47 17.91 4.34
CA ASP A 222 0.11 17.58 4.73
C ASP A 222 -0.30 18.27 6.04
N LYS A 223 -1.57 18.60 6.15
CA LYS A 223 -2.20 19.14 7.37
C LYS A 223 -3.47 18.39 7.78
N LEU A 224 -3.81 17.29 7.09
CA LEU A 224 -5.02 16.53 7.39
C LEU A 224 -4.79 15.32 8.29
N HIS A 225 -3.65 14.65 8.15
CA HIS A 225 -3.42 13.41 8.90
C HIS A 225 -2.02 13.28 9.52
N GLN A 226 -0.94 13.63 8.82
CA GLN A 226 0.43 13.41 9.31
C GLN A 226 0.73 14.14 10.63
N PRO A 227 0.36 15.43 10.82
CA PRO A 227 0.61 16.11 12.09
C PRO A 227 -0.05 15.45 13.29
N TYR A 228 -1.24 14.87 13.07
CA TYR A 228 -2.00 14.20 14.13
C TYR A 228 -1.48 12.80 14.44
N ARG A 229 -0.83 12.15 13.49
CA ARG A 229 -0.20 10.83 13.65
C ARG A 229 1.25 10.91 14.13
N ALA A 230 1.87 12.08 14.09
CA ALA A 230 3.30 12.25 14.35
C ALA A 230 3.74 11.68 15.71
N HIS A 231 2.93 11.82 16.76
CA HIS A 231 3.22 11.30 18.08
C HIS A 231 3.18 9.78 18.20
N LEU A 232 2.64 9.07 17.18
CA LEU A 232 2.57 7.60 17.14
C LEU A 232 3.82 6.97 16.50
N ILE A 233 4.72 7.78 15.90
CA ILE A 233 5.93 7.31 15.23
C ILE A 233 7.12 8.02 15.89
N PRO A 234 8.01 7.28 16.59
CA PRO A 234 9.14 7.87 17.30
C PRO A 234 10.03 8.73 16.38
N GLY A 235 10.31 9.97 16.78
CA GLY A 235 11.22 10.85 16.05
C GLY A 235 10.76 11.31 14.67
N LEU A 236 9.48 11.14 14.31
CA LEU A 236 8.99 11.41 12.93
C LEU A 236 9.40 12.77 12.34
N PRO A 237 9.29 13.91 13.06
CA PRO A 237 9.73 15.21 12.52
C PRO A 237 11.22 15.23 12.16
N ASP A 238 12.05 14.61 12.97
CA ASP A 238 13.50 14.53 12.74
C ASP A 238 13.83 13.56 11.60
N VAL A 239 13.06 12.47 11.44
CA VAL A 239 13.17 11.57 10.28
C VAL A 239 12.87 12.31 8.98
N PHE A 240 11.84 13.17 8.95
CA PHE A 240 11.52 14.00 7.78
C PHE A 240 12.63 15.02 7.49
N ALA A 241 13.19 15.63 8.53
CA ALA A 241 14.30 16.57 8.39
C ALA A 241 15.55 15.86 7.84
N ALA A 242 15.95 14.74 8.43
CA ALA A 242 17.10 13.94 8.01
C ALA A 242 16.99 13.46 6.56
N ALA A 243 15.80 13.04 6.12
CA ALA A 243 15.57 12.66 4.73
C ALA A 243 15.87 13.81 3.76
N LYS A 244 15.37 15.02 4.07
CA LYS A 244 15.59 16.22 3.24
C LYS A 244 17.06 16.66 3.24
N GLU A 245 17.70 16.72 4.39
CA GLU A 245 19.11 17.07 4.54
C GLU A 245 20.03 16.08 3.82
N ALA A 246 19.65 14.81 3.75
CA ALA A 246 20.35 13.78 3.01
C ALA A 246 20.09 13.84 1.49
N GLY A 247 19.14 14.65 1.00
CA GLY A 247 18.92 14.89 -0.44
C GLY A 247 17.61 14.36 -1.02
N ALA A 248 16.67 13.92 -0.18
CA ALA A 248 15.31 13.62 -0.63
C ALA A 248 14.53 14.92 -0.93
N TYR A 249 13.56 14.86 -1.84
CA TYR A 249 12.61 15.96 -2.02
C TYR A 249 11.82 16.24 -0.74
N ASN A 250 11.26 15.19 -0.14
CA ASN A 250 10.60 15.19 1.16
C ASN A 250 10.33 13.73 1.57
N ALA A 251 9.80 13.56 2.78
CA ALA A 251 9.32 12.26 3.27
C ALA A 251 7.90 12.38 3.80
N ILE A 252 7.18 11.25 3.80
CA ILE A 252 5.79 11.13 4.21
C ILE A 252 5.60 9.89 5.09
N ILE A 253 4.50 9.85 5.84
CA ILE A 253 4.00 8.60 6.43
C ILE A 253 3.40 7.75 5.32
N SER A 254 3.89 6.55 5.11
CA SER A 254 3.29 5.58 4.18
C SER A 254 2.01 5.00 4.78
N GLY A 255 0.86 5.23 4.14
CA GLY A 255 -0.43 4.77 4.62
C GLY A 255 -0.77 5.22 6.04
N ALA A 256 -0.97 4.26 6.94
CA ALA A 256 -1.18 4.53 8.37
C ALA A 256 0.12 4.70 9.16
N GLY A 257 1.25 4.32 8.59
CA GLY A 257 2.55 4.17 9.26
C GLY A 257 2.70 2.74 9.79
N SER A 258 3.74 2.43 10.49
CA SER A 258 4.88 3.23 10.98
C SER A 258 5.94 3.57 9.90
N THR A 259 5.89 2.98 8.72
CA THR A 259 6.82 3.24 7.62
C THR A 259 6.81 4.72 7.24
N VAL A 260 8.01 5.27 7.10
CA VAL A 260 8.26 6.60 6.52
C VAL A 260 8.88 6.41 5.14
N MET A 261 8.30 7.06 4.13
CA MET A 261 8.75 6.93 2.75
C MET A 261 9.27 8.27 2.23
N ALA A 262 10.55 8.32 1.88
CA ALA A 262 11.15 9.46 1.22
C ALA A 262 11.04 9.34 -0.30
N TYR A 263 10.85 10.47 -0.97
CA TYR A 263 10.82 10.61 -2.43
C TYR A 263 12.11 11.26 -2.90
N ALA A 264 12.80 10.66 -3.84
CA ALA A 264 14.10 11.14 -4.30
C ALA A 264 14.25 11.04 -5.82
N SER A 265 15.20 11.83 -6.36
CA SER A 265 15.66 11.65 -7.73
C SER A 265 16.38 10.31 -7.90
N PRO A 266 16.35 9.69 -9.10
CA PRO A 266 17.18 8.52 -9.40
C PRO A 266 18.68 8.75 -9.23
N GLU A 267 19.14 10.01 -9.36
CA GLU A 267 20.54 10.42 -9.21
C GLU A 267 20.93 10.68 -7.74
N ALA A 268 19.95 10.71 -6.81
CA ALA A 268 20.25 10.93 -5.40
C ALA A 268 20.95 9.71 -4.78
N ASP A 269 21.77 9.96 -3.77
CA ASP A 269 22.34 8.89 -2.94
C ASP A 269 21.27 8.33 -2.00
N CYS A 270 20.47 7.37 -2.53
CA CYS A 270 19.38 6.75 -1.81
C CYS A 270 19.84 6.00 -0.55
N GLU A 271 21.05 5.44 -0.57
CA GLU A 271 21.64 4.75 0.60
C GLU A 271 21.93 5.74 1.73
N ARG A 272 22.47 6.93 1.41
CA ARG A 272 22.70 8.00 2.37
C ARG A 272 21.38 8.48 2.99
N ILE A 273 20.33 8.66 2.17
CA ILE A 273 19.01 9.05 2.63
C ILE A 273 18.45 7.99 3.59
N ALA A 274 18.48 6.72 3.20
CA ALA A 274 18.00 5.61 4.02
C ALA A 274 18.72 5.55 5.37
N LYS A 275 20.06 5.61 5.37
CA LYS A 275 20.85 5.56 6.60
C LYS A 275 20.58 6.74 7.53
N ALA A 276 20.49 7.96 6.98
CA ALA A 276 20.17 9.15 7.79
C ALA A 276 18.81 9.00 8.50
N MET A 277 17.78 8.47 7.82
CA MET A 277 16.48 8.22 8.42
C MET A 277 16.52 7.10 9.47
N VAL A 278 17.25 6.00 9.21
CA VAL A 278 17.43 4.87 10.14
C VAL A 278 18.15 5.33 11.40
N ASP A 279 19.20 6.16 11.28
CA ASP A 279 19.97 6.67 12.42
C ASP A 279 19.09 7.51 13.36
N VAL A 280 18.14 8.28 12.82
CA VAL A 280 17.16 9.01 13.65
C VAL A 280 16.25 8.05 14.40
N PHE A 281 15.74 6.99 13.77
CA PHE A 281 14.95 5.97 14.48
C PHE A 281 15.77 5.33 15.60
N ALA A 282 17.04 4.94 15.31
CA ALA A 282 17.93 4.36 16.31
C ALA A 282 18.19 5.31 17.49
N ALA A 283 18.37 6.62 17.26
CA ALA A 283 18.48 7.63 18.30
C ALA A 283 17.22 7.77 19.16
N ASN A 284 16.06 7.36 18.66
CA ASN A 284 14.78 7.28 19.38
C ASN A 284 14.49 5.88 19.93
N ASN A 285 15.50 5.01 20.07
CA ASN A 285 15.41 3.63 20.55
C ASN A 285 14.46 2.74 19.72
N GLU A 286 14.31 3.05 18.44
CA GLU A 286 13.50 2.29 17.50
C GLU A 286 14.41 1.67 16.42
N HIS A 287 14.39 0.35 16.30
CA HIS A 287 15.11 -0.32 15.22
C HIS A 287 14.30 -0.23 13.92
N ALA A 288 14.96 0.01 12.80
CA ALA A 288 14.33 0.10 11.49
C ALA A 288 15.21 -0.53 10.39
N CYS A 289 14.57 -1.18 9.43
CA CYS A 289 15.19 -1.57 8.17
C CYS A 289 14.72 -0.65 7.05
N TYR A 290 15.29 -0.78 5.84
CA TYR A 290 14.87 0.02 4.70
C TYR A 290 14.84 -0.77 3.39
N HIS A 291 14.06 -0.26 2.45
CA HIS A 291 14.00 -0.71 1.06
C HIS A 291 14.11 0.51 0.14
N ILE A 292 14.96 0.41 -0.89
CA ILE A 292 15.03 1.39 -1.98
C ILE A 292 14.21 0.82 -3.13
N LEU A 293 13.12 1.50 -3.47
CA LEU A 293 12.07 0.99 -4.34
C LEU A 293 11.90 1.88 -5.58
N ASP A 294 11.43 1.24 -6.64
CA ASP A 294 10.92 1.89 -7.85
C ASP A 294 9.39 1.82 -7.90
N LEU A 295 8.79 2.64 -8.75
CA LEU A 295 7.37 2.53 -9.05
C LEU A 295 7.10 1.19 -9.76
N ASP A 296 6.16 0.41 -9.24
CA ASP A 296 5.57 -0.68 -9.99
C ASP A 296 4.53 -0.12 -10.97
N THR A 297 4.62 -0.49 -12.23
CA THR A 297 3.72 0.02 -13.27
C THR A 297 2.61 -0.94 -13.67
N ASP A 298 2.63 -2.18 -13.21
CA ASP A 298 1.77 -3.25 -13.70
C ASP A 298 0.60 -3.58 -12.76
N GLY A 299 0.84 -3.43 -11.45
CA GLY A 299 -0.08 -3.90 -10.41
C GLY A 299 -0.08 -5.43 -10.31
N VAL A 300 -1.20 -5.98 -9.87
CA VAL A 300 -1.37 -7.43 -9.76
C VAL A 300 -1.27 -8.11 -11.11
N LYS A 301 -0.56 -9.25 -11.14
CA LYS A 301 -0.41 -10.08 -12.35
C LYS A 301 -0.35 -11.57 -12.06
N LYS A 302 -0.74 -12.36 -13.06
CA LYS A 302 -0.44 -13.80 -13.12
C LYS A 302 1.03 -13.98 -13.51
N VAL A 303 1.76 -14.88 -12.87
CA VAL A 303 3.16 -15.21 -13.12
C VAL A 303 3.35 -16.71 -13.28
#